data_840ee955660a0eac004f04c7e4d1e6a0
#
_entry.id   840ee955660a0eac004f04c7e4d1e6a0
#
_cell.length_a   1.000
_cell.length_b   1.000
_cell.length_c   1.000
_cell.angle_alpha   90.00
_cell.angle_beta   90.00
_cell.angle_gamma   90.00
#
_symmetry.space_group_name_H-M   'P 1'
#
loop_
_entity.id
_entity.type
_entity.pdbx_description
1 polymer ?
#
loop_
_entity_poly.entity_id
_entity_poly.type
_entity_poly.pdbx_seq_one_letter_code
_entity_poly.pdbx_strand_id
1 'polypeptide(L)'
;MKIASNELENWPEGPATYGEAGIVMEAKSGAILYAKNIDGKAYPASITKILTALVALENGNLDDKITITQNSVDCVAEGDAYIGMIAGEEISLNDALHALLMASANEVAYAIAENVGGLGYDGFIA
;
A
#
# COMPACT_ATOMS: atom_id res chain seq x y z
N MET A 1 -22.35 1.00 1.30
CA MET A 1 -22.86 2.37 1.11
C MET A 1 -22.82 2.67 -0.37
N LYS A 2 -23.96 2.74 -1.04
CA LYS A 2 -24.00 3.11 -2.47
C LYS A 2 -23.88 4.63 -2.54
N ILE A 3 -22.73 5.12 -2.98
CA ILE A 3 -22.58 6.51 -3.37
C ILE A 3 -22.11 6.49 -4.82
N ALA A 4 -23.05 6.59 -5.75
CA ALA A 4 -22.73 6.89 -7.13
C ALA A 4 -22.73 8.41 -7.24
N SER A 5 -21.58 9.01 -7.44
CA SER A 5 -21.44 10.46 -7.60
C SER A 5 -22.24 10.98 -8.79
N ASN A 6 -22.48 10.13 -9.80
CA ASN A 6 -23.23 10.43 -11.01
C ASN A 6 -24.75 10.21 -10.86
N GLU A 7 -25.23 9.72 -9.69
CA GLU A 7 -26.64 9.47 -9.41
C GLU A 7 -27.24 10.49 -8.42
N LEU A 8 -26.44 11.44 -7.95
CA LEU A 8 -26.94 12.52 -7.09
C LEU A 8 -27.60 13.60 -7.95
N GLU A 9 -28.88 13.85 -7.70
CA GLU A 9 -29.62 14.91 -8.35
C GLU A 9 -28.89 16.26 -8.16
N ASN A 10 -28.63 16.97 -9.25
CA ASN A 10 -27.86 18.23 -9.29
C ASN A 10 -26.34 18.12 -8.98
N TRP A 11 -25.76 16.92 -8.94
CA TRP A 11 -24.31 16.75 -8.84
C TRP A 11 -23.67 16.76 -10.23
N PRO A 12 -22.54 17.48 -10.44
CA PRO A 12 -21.88 17.49 -11.73
C PRO A 12 -21.46 16.09 -12.17
N GLU A 13 -21.67 15.76 -13.43
CA GLU A 13 -21.16 14.52 -14.00
C GLU A 13 -19.63 14.51 -13.92
N GLY A 14 -19.07 13.44 -13.34
CA GLY A 14 -17.64 13.25 -13.21
C GLY A 14 -16.95 12.99 -14.55
N PRO A 15 -15.64 13.20 -14.65
CA PRO A 15 -14.89 12.93 -15.88
C PRO A 15 -14.91 11.46 -16.24
N ALA A 16 -14.89 11.16 -17.54
CA ALA A 16 -14.65 9.80 -18.01
C ALA A 16 -13.20 9.40 -17.68
N THR A 17 -13.04 8.25 -17.02
CA THR A 17 -11.73 7.70 -16.67
C THR A 17 -11.50 6.38 -17.36
N TYR A 18 -10.25 6.08 -17.76
CA TYR A 18 -9.88 4.81 -18.40
C TYR A 18 -9.80 3.65 -17.40
N GLY A 19 -9.60 3.91 -16.11
CA GLY A 19 -9.56 2.88 -15.08
C GLY A 19 -10.88 2.11 -14.97
N GLU A 20 -10.83 0.83 -14.62
CA GLU A 20 -12.00 -0.02 -14.39
C GLU A 20 -12.79 0.44 -13.16
N ALA A 21 -12.10 0.96 -12.16
CA ALA A 21 -12.66 1.53 -10.94
C ALA A 21 -11.97 2.86 -10.60
N GLY A 22 -12.63 3.70 -9.81
CA GLY A 22 -12.05 4.95 -9.34
C GLY A 22 -12.89 5.58 -8.23
N ILE A 23 -12.21 6.26 -7.32
CA ILE A 23 -12.83 7.00 -6.22
C ILE A 23 -12.07 8.30 -5.98
N VAL A 24 -12.81 9.35 -5.71
CA VAL A 24 -12.28 10.62 -5.16
C VAL A 24 -13.03 10.92 -3.88
N MET A 25 -12.30 11.16 -2.80
CA MET A 25 -12.86 11.41 -1.48
C MET A 25 -12.26 12.69 -0.89
N GLU A 26 -13.09 13.50 -0.25
CA GLU A 26 -12.62 14.63 0.54
C GLU A 26 -12.04 14.11 1.87
N ALA A 27 -10.78 14.47 2.16
CA ALA A 27 -9.99 13.83 3.22
C ALA A 27 -10.50 14.12 4.64
N LYS A 28 -11.15 15.25 4.90
CA LYS A 28 -11.61 15.63 6.24
C LYS A 28 -12.98 15.07 6.58
N SER A 29 -13.90 15.14 5.63
CA SER A 29 -15.29 14.72 5.84
C SER A 29 -15.55 13.27 5.44
N GLY A 30 -14.66 12.67 4.64
CA GLY A 30 -14.90 11.37 4.02
C GLY A 30 -15.96 11.39 2.92
N ALA A 31 -16.40 12.57 2.46
CA ALA A 31 -17.39 12.68 1.40
C ALA A 31 -16.84 12.17 0.08
N ILE A 32 -17.56 11.26 -0.57
CA ILE A 32 -17.20 10.74 -1.88
C ILE A 32 -17.67 11.73 -2.94
N LEU A 33 -16.70 12.29 -3.68
CA LEU A 33 -16.94 13.28 -4.73
C LEU A 33 -17.07 12.63 -6.11
N TYR A 34 -16.46 11.48 -6.31
CA TYR A 34 -16.53 10.67 -7.52
C TYR A 34 -16.45 9.19 -7.16
N ALA A 35 -17.24 8.38 -7.82
CA ALA A 35 -17.24 6.93 -7.64
C ALA A 35 -17.50 6.25 -8.99
N LYS A 36 -16.67 5.25 -9.30
CA LYS A 36 -16.82 4.37 -10.45
C LYS A 36 -16.49 2.96 -9.99
N ASN A 37 -17.46 2.04 -10.07
CA ASN A 37 -17.30 0.62 -9.73
C ASN A 37 -16.57 0.39 -8.38
N ILE A 38 -16.90 1.18 -7.35
CA ILE A 38 -16.19 1.15 -6.06
C ILE A 38 -16.45 -0.12 -5.24
N ASP A 39 -17.54 -0.83 -5.52
CA ASP A 39 -17.89 -2.11 -4.87
C ASP A 39 -17.38 -3.33 -5.66
N GLY A 40 -16.79 -3.11 -6.83
CA GLY A 40 -16.24 -4.16 -7.67
C GLY A 40 -14.93 -4.70 -7.11
N LYS A 41 -14.77 -6.04 -7.08
CA LYS A 41 -13.47 -6.64 -6.77
C LYS A 41 -12.47 -6.30 -7.86
N ALA A 42 -11.33 -5.76 -7.46
CA ALA A 42 -10.22 -5.43 -8.34
C ALA A 42 -8.90 -5.93 -7.73
N TYR A 43 -7.89 -6.03 -8.57
CA TYR A 43 -6.52 -6.31 -8.12
C TYR A 43 -5.78 -4.98 -7.96
N PRO A 44 -5.56 -4.50 -6.72
CA PRO A 44 -5.01 -3.17 -6.48
C PRO A 44 -3.52 -3.07 -6.81
N ALA A 45 -2.85 -4.19 -7.06
CA ALA A 45 -1.42 -4.25 -7.31
C ALA A 45 -0.64 -3.44 -6.24
N SER A 46 0.31 -2.62 -6.63
CA SER A 46 1.15 -1.85 -5.69
C SER A 46 0.40 -0.80 -4.86
N ILE A 47 -0.88 -0.50 -5.13
CA ILE A 47 -1.69 0.35 -4.25
C ILE A 47 -1.82 -0.29 -2.85
N THR A 48 -1.75 -1.62 -2.74
CA THR A 48 -1.71 -2.36 -1.47
C THR A 48 -0.60 -1.84 -0.54
N LYS A 49 0.50 -1.33 -1.06
CA LYS A 49 1.63 -0.82 -0.28
C LYS A 49 1.27 0.40 0.58
N ILE A 50 0.20 1.12 0.25
CA ILE A 50 -0.34 2.19 1.09
C ILE A 50 -0.85 1.60 2.42
N LEU A 51 -1.55 0.46 2.37
CA LEU A 51 -2.00 -0.24 3.57
C LEU A 51 -0.80 -0.81 4.35
N THR A 52 0.18 -1.39 3.67
CA THR A 52 1.43 -1.85 4.30
C THR A 52 2.11 -0.71 5.06
N ALA A 53 2.23 0.47 4.45
CA ALA A 53 2.81 1.64 5.09
C ALA A 53 2.00 2.12 6.32
N LEU A 54 0.67 2.11 6.22
CA LEU A 54 -0.21 2.49 7.33
C LEU A 54 -0.03 1.55 8.52
N VAL A 55 -0.10 0.24 8.30
CA VAL A 55 0.09 -0.77 9.37
C VAL A 55 1.49 -0.64 9.99
N ALA A 56 2.52 -0.41 9.17
CA ALA A 56 3.88 -0.21 9.66
C ALA A 56 4.00 1.04 10.56
N LEU A 57 3.36 2.14 10.18
CA LEU A 57 3.36 3.39 10.96
C LEU A 57 2.55 3.29 12.26
N GLU A 58 1.53 2.45 12.30
CA GLU A 58 0.72 2.22 13.51
C GLU A 58 1.41 1.30 14.52
N ASN A 59 2.34 0.44 14.08
CA ASN A 59 2.93 -0.62 14.90
C ASN A 59 4.46 -0.51 15.08
N GLY A 60 5.13 0.42 14.42
CA GLY A 60 6.57 0.62 14.47
C GLY A 60 6.97 2.07 14.69
N ASN A 61 8.27 2.29 14.96
CA ASN A 61 8.87 3.61 15.02
C ASN A 61 9.74 3.85 13.80
N LEU A 62 9.83 5.08 13.30
CA LEU A 62 10.60 5.40 12.10
C LEU A 62 12.09 5.04 12.18
N ASP A 63 12.64 5.02 13.40
CA ASP A 63 14.04 4.66 13.67
C ASP A 63 14.25 3.15 13.87
N ASP A 64 13.20 2.33 13.88
CA ASP A 64 13.31 0.89 14.02
C ASP A 64 14.12 0.32 12.84
N LYS A 65 14.95 -0.68 13.14
CA LYS A 65 15.73 -1.39 12.13
C LYS A 65 14.89 -2.42 11.43
N ILE A 66 14.88 -2.36 10.12
CA ILE A 66 14.30 -3.34 9.22
C ILE A 66 15.44 -4.14 8.63
N THR A 67 15.53 -5.41 9.00
CA THR A 67 16.52 -6.36 8.47
C THR A 67 15.95 -7.05 7.24
N ILE A 68 16.66 -6.98 6.13
CA ILE A 68 16.32 -7.72 4.92
C ILE A 68 16.63 -9.20 5.15
N THR A 69 15.63 -10.04 5.08
CA THR A 69 15.80 -11.49 5.24
C THR A 69 16.02 -12.17 3.90
N GLN A 70 16.54 -13.40 3.91
CA GLN A 70 16.60 -14.18 2.68
C GLN A 70 15.20 -14.44 2.12
N ASN A 71 14.22 -14.68 2.99
CA ASN A 71 12.83 -14.86 2.59
C ASN A 71 12.26 -13.63 1.87
N SER A 72 12.53 -12.43 2.37
CA SER A 72 12.05 -11.19 1.72
C SER A 72 12.66 -11.00 0.33
N VAL A 73 13.91 -11.40 0.11
CA VAL A 73 14.57 -11.40 -1.21
C VAL A 73 13.97 -12.46 -2.13
N ASP A 74 13.79 -13.67 -1.63
CA ASP A 74 13.28 -14.81 -2.41
C ASP A 74 11.80 -14.65 -2.81
N CYS A 75 11.05 -13.78 -2.12
CA CYS A 75 9.67 -13.46 -2.46
C CYS A 75 9.52 -12.54 -3.69
N VAL A 76 10.61 -11.96 -4.19
CA VAL A 76 10.58 -11.10 -5.41
C VAL A 76 10.47 -11.98 -6.65
N ALA A 77 9.38 -11.86 -7.38
CA ALA A 77 9.18 -12.58 -8.63
C ALA A 77 9.82 -11.86 -9.83
N GLU A 78 10.00 -12.59 -10.93
CA GLU A 78 10.47 -11.98 -12.17
C GLU A 78 9.49 -10.90 -12.67
N GLY A 79 10.00 -9.70 -12.88
CA GLY A 79 9.22 -8.54 -13.32
C GLY A 79 8.70 -7.66 -12.17
N ASP A 80 8.89 -8.08 -10.93
CA ASP A 80 8.56 -7.25 -9.77
C ASP A 80 9.51 -6.05 -9.62
N ALA A 81 8.98 -4.95 -9.08
CA ALA A 81 9.79 -3.81 -8.70
C ALA A 81 10.58 -4.10 -7.41
N TYR A 82 11.87 -3.82 -7.41
CA TYR A 82 12.79 -3.98 -6.27
C TYR A 82 13.92 -2.97 -6.36
N ILE A 83 14.66 -2.75 -5.28
CA ILE A 83 15.81 -1.82 -5.23
C ILE A 83 17.15 -2.55 -5.09
N GLY A 84 17.15 -3.88 -5.03
CA GLY A 84 18.35 -4.71 -5.02
C GLY A 84 18.98 -4.88 -3.65
N MET A 85 18.19 -4.82 -2.58
CA MET A 85 18.64 -5.14 -1.23
C MET A 85 19.01 -6.62 -1.13
N ILE A 86 20.01 -6.94 -0.34
CA ILE A 86 20.47 -8.31 -0.09
C ILE A 86 20.24 -8.73 1.36
N ALA A 87 20.12 -10.03 1.57
CA ALA A 87 19.90 -10.58 2.91
C ALA A 87 21.01 -10.17 3.89
N GLY A 88 20.62 -9.72 5.07
CA GLY A 88 21.49 -9.22 6.12
C GLY A 88 21.70 -7.71 6.12
N GLU A 89 21.29 -6.98 5.09
CA GLU A 89 21.28 -5.53 5.12
C GLU A 89 20.22 -4.98 6.08
N GLU A 90 20.51 -3.84 6.68
CA GLU A 90 19.60 -3.15 7.61
C GLU A 90 19.39 -1.71 7.13
N ILE A 91 18.13 -1.29 7.16
CA ILE A 91 17.72 0.10 6.92
C ILE A 91 16.77 0.57 8.01
N SER A 92 16.57 1.88 8.17
CA SER A 92 15.55 2.39 9.07
C SER A 92 14.14 2.12 8.51
N LEU A 93 13.11 2.02 9.37
CA LEU A 93 11.73 1.96 8.90
C LEU A 93 11.38 3.17 8.03
N ASN A 94 11.92 4.36 8.37
CA ASN A 94 11.75 5.55 7.55
C ASN A 94 12.24 5.34 6.11
N ASP A 95 13.46 4.83 5.92
CA ASP A 95 14.02 4.58 4.59
C ASP A 95 13.29 3.43 3.88
N ALA A 96 12.89 2.41 4.64
CA ALA A 96 12.08 1.31 4.13
C ALA A 96 10.73 1.79 3.57
N LEU A 97 10.05 2.72 4.26
CA LEU A 97 8.82 3.34 3.78
C LEU A 97 9.03 4.17 2.52
N HIS A 98 10.16 4.87 2.39
CA HIS A 98 10.52 5.57 1.15
C HIS A 98 10.76 4.58 0.00
N ALA A 99 11.52 3.51 0.23
CA ALA A 99 11.73 2.46 -0.77
C ALA A 99 10.40 1.79 -1.19
N LEU A 100 9.54 1.51 -0.21
CA LEU A 100 8.22 0.93 -0.41
C LEU A 100 7.33 1.79 -1.32
N LEU A 101 7.21 3.08 -1.01
CA LEU A 101 6.23 3.96 -1.65
C LEU A 101 6.75 4.65 -2.91
N MET A 102 8.05 4.95 -3.01
CA MET A 102 8.63 5.63 -4.17
C MET A 102 9.13 4.66 -5.23
N ALA A 103 9.79 3.57 -4.83
CA ALA A 103 10.32 2.57 -5.76
C ALA A 103 9.44 1.32 -5.87
N SER A 104 8.40 1.22 -5.05
CA SER A 104 7.53 0.03 -5.00
C SER A 104 8.29 -1.27 -4.69
N ALA A 105 9.37 -1.19 -3.89
CA ALA A 105 10.26 -2.29 -3.58
C ALA A 105 9.54 -3.44 -2.87
N ASN A 106 9.47 -4.60 -3.52
CA ASN A 106 8.75 -5.76 -2.99
C ASN A 106 9.51 -6.45 -1.87
N GLU A 107 10.85 -6.63 -1.99
CA GLU A 107 11.68 -7.19 -0.92
C GLU A 107 11.57 -6.38 0.37
N VAL A 108 11.46 -5.06 0.24
CA VAL A 108 11.30 -4.17 1.40
C VAL A 108 9.90 -4.29 2.00
N ALA A 109 8.86 -4.49 1.19
CA ALA A 109 7.50 -4.72 1.68
C ALA A 109 7.43 -5.97 2.56
N TYR A 110 8.05 -7.07 2.12
CA TYR A 110 8.14 -8.30 2.91
C TYR A 110 8.97 -8.11 4.18
N ALA A 111 10.12 -7.44 4.07
CA ALA A 111 10.96 -7.17 5.23
C ALA A 111 10.24 -6.32 6.29
N ILE A 112 9.47 -5.31 5.88
CA ILE A 112 8.62 -4.54 6.80
C ILE A 112 7.64 -5.46 7.54
N ALA A 113 6.93 -6.33 6.82
CA ALA A 113 5.96 -7.25 7.41
C ALA A 113 6.59 -8.25 8.40
N GLU A 114 7.84 -8.65 8.17
CA GLU A 114 8.57 -9.57 9.06
C GLU A 114 9.11 -8.88 10.33
N ASN A 115 9.43 -7.59 10.27
CA ASN A 115 10.16 -6.90 11.34
C ASN A 115 9.29 -5.98 12.21
N VAL A 116 8.21 -5.41 11.66
CA VAL A 116 7.47 -4.35 12.35
C VAL A 116 6.63 -4.88 13.51
N GLY A 117 6.75 -4.21 14.66
CA GLY A 117 5.89 -4.42 15.82
C GLY A 117 6.01 -5.80 16.48
N GLY A 118 6.97 -6.64 16.08
CA GLY A 118 7.08 -8.00 16.58
C GLY A 118 5.91 -8.92 16.18
N LEU A 119 5.10 -8.49 15.20
CA LEU A 119 3.95 -9.23 14.71
C LEU A 119 4.35 -10.45 13.89
N GLY A 120 5.54 -10.41 13.29
CA GLY A 120 5.95 -11.34 12.24
C GLY A 120 5.07 -11.23 11.00
N TYR A 121 5.44 -11.93 9.94
CA TYR A 121 4.73 -11.84 8.65
C TYR A 121 3.22 -12.16 8.78
N ASP A 122 2.87 -13.26 9.42
CA ASP A 122 1.46 -13.69 9.55
C ASP A 122 0.63 -12.71 10.38
N GLY A 123 1.19 -12.19 11.47
CA GLY A 123 0.51 -11.19 12.31
C GLY A 123 0.37 -9.83 11.64
N PHE A 124 1.30 -9.46 10.75
CA PHE A 124 1.22 -8.22 10.00
C PHE A 124 0.11 -8.26 8.94
N ILE A 125 -0.16 -9.44 8.36
CA ILE A 125 -1.20 -9.62 7.33
C ILE A 125 -2.60 -9.82 7.93
N ALA A 126 -2.70 -10.28 9.17
CA ALA A 126 -3.96 -10.55 9.86
C ALA A 126 -4.73 -9.28 10.23
#